data_de9f48841a3e489759e740b97e41f573
#
_entry.id   de9f48841a3e489759e740b97e41f573
#
_cell.length_a   1.000
_cell.length_b   1.000
_cell.length_c   1.000
_cell.angle_alpha   90.00
_cell.angle_beta   90.00
_cell.angle_gamma   90.00
#
_symmetry.space_group_name_H-M   'P 1'
#
loop_
_entity.id
_entity.type
_entity.pdbx_description
1 polymer ?
#
loop_
_entity_poly.entity_id
_entity_poly.type
_entity_poly.pdbx_seq_one_letter_code
_entity_poly.pdbx_strand_id
1 'polypeptide(L)'
;MIILTWLFSSIWLSFFALSVIPLSVLGVLLGHKLIGMDISFSSLLGFVGLVGIVINDTLIMLSMLKKSKNIDELLKNSSLRVRPVLLTSITTIVGLSTLIFFASGESTLMQPLAVSIGFGLIYATIINLYYLPILYSFKKSYQYR
;
A
#
# COMPACT_ATOMS: atom_id res chain seq x y z
N MET A 1 -11.18 -5.82 9.75
CA MET A 1 -12.13 -4.79 10.25
C MET A 1 -12.10 -4.67 11.78
N ILE A 2 -12.45 -5.70 12.54
CA ILE A 2 -12.56 -5.64 14.03
C ILE A 2 -11.26 -5.16 14.68
N ILE A 3 -10.13 -5.77 14.36
CA ILE A 3 -8.81 -5.42 14.92
C ILE A 3 -8.44 -3.96 14.58
N LEU A 4 -8.68 -3.53 13.34
CA LEU A 4 -8.40 -2.16 12.90
C LEU A 4 -9.28 -1.14 13.62
N THR A 5 -10.56 -1.45 13.80
CA THR A 5 -11.50 -0.59 14.54
C THR A 5 -11.10 -0.49 16.01
N TRP A 6 -10.66 -1.59 16.61
CA TRP A 6 -10.17 -1.59 17.98
C TRP A 6 -8.89 -0.75 18.12
N LEU A 7 -7.94 -0.91 17.17
CA LEU A 7 -6.67 -0.17 17.18
C LEU A 7 -6.87 1.33 16.98
N PHE A 8 -7.73 1.73 16.04
CA PHE A 8 -7.97 3.15 15.75
C PHE A 8 -9.09 3.79 16.57
N SER A 9 -9.89 2.99 17.30
CA SER A 9 -11.10 3.45 17.99
C SER A 9 -12.02 4.28 17.05
N SER A 10 -12.02 3.94 15.74
CA SER A 10 -12.75 4.66 14.71
C SER A 10 -13.02 3.76 13.51
N ILE A 11 -14.30 3.51 13.23
CA ILE A 11 -14.75 2.72 12.07
C ILE A 11 -14.33 3.40 10.76
N TRP A 12 -14.37 4.73 10.70
CA TRP A 12 -14.00 5.49 9.51
C TRP A 12 -12.53 5.35 9.13
N LEU A 13 -11.61 5.37 10.10
CA LEU A 13 -10.20 5.17 9.82
C LEU A 13 -9.92 3.74 9.33
N SER A 14 -10.62 2.76 9.90
CA SER A 14 -10.51 1.37 9.47
C SER A 14 -11.03 1.18 8.04
N PHE A 15 -12.11 1.86 7.67
CA PHE A 15 -12.64 1.84 6.32
C PHE A 15 -11.65 2.48 5.32
N PHE A 16 -11.03 3.61 5.66
CA PHE A 16 -10.01 4.23 4.83
C PHE A 16 -8.77 3.36 4.66
N ALA A 17 -8.33 2.69 5.73
CA ALA A 17 -7.22 1.74 5.64
C ALA A 17 -7.52 0.60 4.66
N LEU A 18 -8.73 0.05 4.70
CA LEU A 18 -9.13 -1.06 3.84
C LEU A 18 -9.41 -0.63 2.39
N SER A 19 -9.79 0.63 2.14
CA SER A 19 -10.04 1.13 0.79
C SER A 19 -8.79 1.18 -0.10
N VAL A 20 -7.60 1.19 0.49
CA VAL A 20 -6.32 1.11 -0.26
C VAL A 20 -6.15 -0.26 -0.92
N ILE A 21 -6.71 -1.34 -0.34
CA ILE A 21 -6.59 -2.70 -0.87
C ILE A 21 -7.21 -2.83 -2.29
N PRO A 22 -8.49 -2.51 -2.51
CA PRO A 22 -9.08 -2.60 -3.84
C PRO A 22 -8.38 -1.68 -4.85
N LEU A 23 -7.86 -0.53 -4.40
CA LEU A 23 -7.08 0.34 -5.26
C LEU A 23 -5.75 -0.29 -5.67
N SER A 24 -5.09 -1.05 -4.79
CA SER A 24 -3.83 -1.74 -5.11
C SER A 24 -3.99 -2.84 -6.16
N VAL A 25 -5.20 -3.40 -6.34
CA VAL A 25 -5.51 -4.37 -7.41
C VAL A 25 -5.21 -3.79 -8.79
N LEU A 26 -5.47 -2.50 -9.00
CA LEU A 26 -5.16 -1.84 -10.27
C LEU A 26 -3.66 -1.91 -10.59
N GLY A 27 -2.80 -1.75 -9.58
CA GLY A 27 -1.36 -1.91 -9.73
C GLY A 27 -0.96 -3.33 -10.13
N VAL A 28 -1.59 -4.34 -9.54
CA VAL A 28 -1.37 -5.75 -9.89
C VAL A 28 -1.76 -6.03 -11.34
N LEU A 29 -2.95 -5.57 -11.76
CA LEU A 29 -3.45 -5.75 -13.12
C LEU A 29 -2.55 -5.05 -14.14
N LEU A 30 -2.14 -3.82 -13.86
CA LEU A 30 -1.21 -3.07 -14.72
C LEU A 30 0.14 -3.77 -14.83
N GLY A 31 0.69 -4.30 -13.74
CA GLY A 31 1.95 -5.04 -13.74
C GLY A 31 1.90 -6.27 -14.63
N HIS A 32 0.86 -7.10 -14.49
CA HIS A 32 0.68 -8.28 -15.33
C HIS A 32 0.56 -7.92 -16.81
N LYS A 33 -0.22 -6.88 -17.11
CA LYS A 33 -0.38 -6.38 -18.50
C LYS A 33 0.93 -5.87 -19.10
N LEU A 34 1.75 -5.15 -18.32
CA LEU A 34 3.03 -4.61 -18.78
C LEU A 34 4.08 -5.71 -19.05
N ILE A 35 4.09 -6.75 -18.24
CA ILE A 35 5.00 -7.90 -18.40
C ILE A 35 4.46 -8.89 -19.45
N GLY A 36 3.17 -8.79 -19.83
CA GLY A 36 2.54 -9.72 -20.77
C GLY A 36 2.22 -11.09 -20.16
N MET A 37 1.90 -11.13 -18.89
CA MET A 37 1.60 -12.36 -18.15
C MET A 37 0.12 -12.43 -17.77
N ASP A 38 -0.43 -13.64 -17.83
CA ASP A 38 -1.77 -13.92 -17.33
C ASP A 38 -1.79 -14.01 -15.79
N ILE A 39 -2.96 -13.70 -15.23
CA ILE A 39 -3.17 -13.85 -13.79
C ILE A 39 -3.26 -15.33 -13.45
N SER A 40 -2.35 -15.81 -12.63
CA SER A 40 -2.25 -17.19 -12.18
C SER A 40 -2.59 -17.31 -10.68
N PHE A 41 -2.63 -18.55 -10.20
CA PHE A 41 -2.76 -18.81 -8.76
C PHE A 41 -1.62 -18.16 -7.96
N SER A 42 -0.38 -18.19 -8.49
CA SER A 42 0.78 -17.50 -7.89
C SER A 42 0.56 -15.98 -7.81
N SER A 43 -0.11 -15.38 -8.80
CA SER A 43 -0.47 -13.96 -8.77
C SER A 43 -1.41 -13.63 -7.61
N LEU A 44 -2.40 -14.50 -7.34
CA LEU A 44 -3.32 -14.34 -6.22
C LEU A 44 -2.60 -14.44 -4.87
N LEU A 45 -1.68 -15.38 -4.72
CA LEU A 45 -0.84 -15.50 -3.52
C LEU A 45 0.02 -14.23 -3.33
N GLY A 46 0.59 -13.71 -4.41
CA GLY A 46 1.32 -12.44 -4.40
C GLY A 46 0.45 -11.26 -3.96
N PHE A 47 -0.79 -11.21 -4.43
CA PHE A 47 -1.76 -10.20 -4.00
C PHE A 47 -2.09 -10.29 -2.50
N VAL A 48 -2.26 -11.49 -1.96
CA VAL A 48 -2.47 -11.69 -0.51
C VAL A 48 -1.28 -11.18 0.30
N GLY A 49 -0.05 -11.48 -0.17
CA GLY A 49 1.17 -10.93 0.44
C GLY A 49 1.24 -9.40 0.37
N LEU A 50 0.90 -8.83 -0.79
CA LEU A 50 0.81 -7.38 -1.01
C LEU A 50 -0.15 -6.72 -0.02
N VAL A 51 -1.33 -7.29 0.20
CA VAL A 51 -2.33 -6.78 1.16
C VAL A 51 -1.73 -6.63 2.55
N GLY A 52 -0.94 -7.60 3.01
CA GLY A 52 -0.26 -7.53 4.32
C GLY A 52 0.71 -6.35 4.41
N ILE A 53 1.52 -6.12 3.36
CA ILE A 53 2.47 -5.00 3.31
C ILE A 53 1.73 -3.66 3.29
N VAL A 54 0.73 -3.53 2.43
CA VAL A 54 -0.07 -2.30 2.25
C VAL A 54 -0.80 -1.93 3.53
N ILE A 55 -1.42 -2.90 4.22
CA ILE A 55 -2.10 -2.66 5.49
C ILE A 55 -1.11 -2.16 6.54
N ASN A 56 0.06 -2.79 6.66
CA ASN A 56 1.08 -2.39 7.61
C ASN A 56 1.51 -0.92 7.39
N ASP A 57 1.83 -0.54 6.16
CA ASP A 57 2.22 0.83 5.81
C ASP A 57 1.09 1.84 6.06
N THR A 58 -0.15 1.46 5.72
CA THR A 58 -1.35 2.26 5.96
C THR A 58 -1.59 2.50 7.45
N LEU A 59 -1.44 1.45 8.28
CA LEU A 59 -1.61 1.54 9.74
C LEU A 59 -0.64 2.54 10.35
N ILE A 60 0.63 2.45 9.95
CA ILE A 60 1.67 3.33 10.48
C ILE A 60 1.41 4.77 10.03
N MET A 61 1.01 4.98 8.78
CA MET A 61 0.65 6.31 8.26
C MET A 61 -0.52 6.91 9.05
N LEU A 62 -1.63 6.19 9.17
CA LEU A 62 -2.82 6.65 9.89
C LEU A 62 -2.55 6.90 11.38
N SER A 63 -1.71 6.08 12.03
CA SER A 63 -1.35 6.28 13.43
C SER A 63 -0.62 7.61 13.67
N MET A 64 0.20 8.04 12.71
CA MET A 64 0.88 9.34 12.76
C MET A 64 -0.06 10.50 12.45
N LEU A 65 -0.93 10.34 11.43
CA LEU A 65 -1.93 11.35 11.09
C LEU A 65 -2.91 11.62 12.26
N LYS A 66 -3.28 10.56 13.00
CA LYS A 66 -4.15 10.68 14.18
C LYS A 66 -3.55 11.56 15.29
N LYS A 67 -2.23 11.60 15.42
CA LYS A 67 -1.53 12.44 16.43
C LYS A 67 -1.48 13.92 16.06
N SER A 68 -1.75 14.30 14.82
CA SER A 68 -1.68 15.67 14.34
C SER A 68 -2.83 16.50 14.88
N LYS A 69 -2.54 17.64 15.50
CA LYS A 69 -3.56 18.58 16.04
C LYS A 69 -4.03 19.57 14.99
N ASN A 70 -3.15 20.04 14.11
CA ASN A 70 -3.41 21.04 13.07
C ASN A 70 -3.07 20.51 11.67
N ILE A 71 -3.50 21.22 10.63
CA ILE A 71 -3.20 20.88 9.23
C ILE A 71 -1.69 20.93 8.95
N ASP A 72 -0.97 21.91 9.53
CA ASP A 72 0.47 22.04 9.36
C ASP A 72 1.23 20.86 9.98
N GLU A 73 0.80 20.40 11.17
CA GLU A 73 1.34 19.18 11.79
C GLU A 73 1.01 17.92 10.96
N LEU A 74 -0.16 17.89 10.33
CA LEU A 74 -0.56 16.79 9.46
C LEU A 74 0.36 16.69 8.25
N LEU A 75 0.64 17.80 7.58
CA LEU A 75 1.57 17.87 6.45
C LEU A 75 2.99 17.48 6.87
N LYS A 76 3.45 17.98 8.01
CA LYS A 76 4.76 17.63 8.57
C LYS A 76 4.87 16.15 8.90
N ASN A 77 3.88 15.58 9.57
CA ASN A 77 3.85 14.16 9.93
C ASN A 77 3.76 13.25 8.69
N SER A 78 3.01 13.68 7.66
CA SER A 78 2.97 12.98 6.37
C SER A 78 4.35 12.96 5.70
N SER A 79 5.02 14.12 5.63
CA SER A 79 6.33 14.24 4.98
C SER A 79 7.43 13.42 5.68
N LEU A 80 7.39 13.32 7.01
CA LEU A 80 8.31 12.47 7.77
C LEU A 80 8.16 10.99 7.43
N ARG A 81 6.98 10.58 6.96
CA ARG A 81 6.68 9.18 6.62
C ARG A 81 7.07 8.80 5.20
N VAL A 82 7.22 9.77 4.31
CA VAL A 82 7.60 9.53 2.90
C VAL A 82 8.90 8.73 2.81
N ARG A 83 9.93 9.13 3.54
CA ARG A 83 11.25 8.47 3.49
C ARG A 83 11.22 7.00 3.90
N PRO A 84 10.71 6.60 5.10
CA PRO A 84 10.64 5.20 5.50
C PRO A 84 9.80 4.35 4.54
N VAL A 85 8.63 4.82 4.09
CA VAL A 85 7.75 4.09 3.18
C VAL A 85 8.40 3.90 1.81
N LEU A 86 9.02 4.94 1.25
CA LEU A 86 9.74 4.81 -0.01
C LEU A 86 10.94 3.86 0.12
N LEU A 87 11.67 3.90 1.24
CA LEU A 87 12.80 3.01 1.45
C LEU A 87 12.36 1.53 1.46
N THR A 88 11.31 1.20 2.23
CA THR A 88 10.78 -0.18 2.27
C THR A 88 10.25 -0.63 0.92
N SER A 89 9.51 0.22 0.20
CA SER A 89 9.01 -0.10 -1.13
C SER A 89 10.13 -0.32 -2.13
N ILE A 90 11.13 0.56 -2.18
CA ILE A 90 12.28 0.44 -3.09
C ILE A 90 13.08 -0.83 -2.80
N THR A 91 13.40 -1.10 -1.53
CA THR A 91 14.16 -2.31 -1.16
C THR A 91 13.41 -3.59 -1.52
N THR A 92 12.10 -3.63 -1.33
CA THR A 92 11.26 -4.78 -1.72
C THR A 92 11.24 -4.96 -3.24
N ILE A 93 11.05 -3.88 -4.00
CA ILE A 93 11.02 -3.93 -5.47
C ILE A 93 12.38 -4.36 -6.03
N VAL A 94 13.47 -3.81 -5.52
CA VAL A 94 14.83 -4.20 -5.92
C VAL A 94 15.07 -5.68 -5.59
N GLY A 95 14.65 -6.16 -4.42
CA GLY A 95 14.75 -7.58 -4.06
C GLY A 95 13.96 -8.50 -4.98
N LEU A 96 12.77 -8.07 -5.43
CA LEU A 96 11.92 -8.83 -6.35
C LEU A 96 12.30 -8.66 -7.82
N SER A 97 13.11 -7.67 -8.18
CA SER A 97 13.45 -7.35 -9.58
C SER A 97 14.07 -8.54 -10.31
N THR A 98 14.89 -9.34 -9.64
CA THR A 98 15.48 -10.56 -10.21
C THR A 98 14.42 -11.57 -10.62
N LEU A 99 13.39 -11.79 -9.79
CA LEU A 99 12.28 -12.68 -10.11
C LEU A 99 11.34 -12.09 -11.17
N ILE A 100 11.18 -10.77 -11.20
CA ILE A 100 10.30 -10.11 -12.19
C ILE A 100 10.89 -10.19 -13.59
N PHE A 101 12.19 -9.93 -13.75
CA PHE A 101 12.82 -9.75 -15.07
C PHE A 101 13.70 -10.91 -15.50
N PHE A 102 14.23 -11.70 -14.59
CA PHE A 102 15.24 -12.73 -14.88
C PHE A 102 14.83 -14.13 -14.36
N ALA A 103 13.53 -14.38 -14.16
CA ALA A 103 13.07 -15.68 -13.76
C ALA A 103 13.38 -16.73 -14.84
N SER A 104 13.93 -17.88 -14.44
CA SER A 104 14.27 -18.99 -15.33
C SER A 104 14.06 -20.34 -14.64
N GLY A 105 13.73 -21.38 -15.39
CA GLY A 105 13.48 -22.71 -14.86
C GLY A 105 12.34 -22.71 -13.84
N GLU A 106 12.54 -23.28 -12.68
CA GLU A 106 11.52 -23.40 -11.63
C GLU A 106 11.09 -22.03 -11.06
N SER A 107 11.97 -21.02 -11.08
CA SER A 107 11.64 -19.67 -10.58
C SER A 107 10.58 -18.97 -11.42
N THR A 108 10.32 -19.41 -12.66
CA THR A 108 9.25 -18.87 -13.51
C THR A 108 7.87 -19.05 -12.88
N LEU A 109 7.67 -20.08 -12.06
CA LEU A 109 6.41 -20.29 -11.31
C LEU A 109 6.18 -19.21 -10.24
N MET A 110 7.25 -18.60 -9.73
CA MET A 110 7.20 -17.53 -8.74
C MET A 110 7.15 -16.13 -9.36
N GLN A 111 7.41 -16.03 -10.66
CA GLN A 111 7.41 -14.74 -11.36
C GLN A 111 6.08 -13.97 -11.24
N PRO A 112 4.89 -14.59 -11.45
CA PRO A 112 3.61 -13.88 -11.32
C PRO A 112 3.35 -13.36 -9.90
N LEU A 113 3.84 -14.08 -8.88
CA LEU A 113 3.80 -13.65 -7.49
C LEU A 113 4.63 -12.38 -7.29
N ALA A 114 5.87 -12.37 -7.79
CA ALA A 114 6.77 -11.22 -7.70
C ALA A 114 6.24 -10.00 -8.46
N VAL A 115 5.63 -10.20 -9.63
CA VAL A 115 4.96 -9.15 -10.41
C VAL A 115 3.81 -8.54 -9.63
N SER A 116 2.95 -9.37 -9.01
CA SER A 116 1.83 -8.90 -8.19
C SER A 116 2.30 -8.02 -7.04
N ILE A 117 3.29 -8.47 -6.27
CA ILE A 117 3.82 -7.71 -5.14
C ILE A 117 4.54 -6.44 -5.64
N GLY A 118 5.43 -6.54 -6.61
CA GLY A 118 6.26 -5.43 -7.06
C GLY A 118 5.45 -4.28 -7.64
N PHE A 119 4.64 -4.53 -8.66
CA PHE A 119 3.81 -3.49 -9.29
C PHE A 119 2.66 -3.04 -8.40
N GLY A 120 2.05 -3.97 -7.67
CA GLY A 120 1.03 -3.65 -6.69
C GLY A 120 1.55 -2.73 -5.59
N LEU A 121 2.78 -2.96 -5.10
CA LEU A 121 3.42 -2.15 -4.07
C LEU A 121 3.76 -0.75 -4.58
N ILE A 122 4.28 -0.61 -5.81
CA ILE A 122 4.53 0.72 -6.42
C ILE A 122 3.24 1.55 -6.40
N TYR A 123 2.17 0.97 -6.92
CA TYR A 123 0.88 1.65 -7.03
C TYR A 123 0.27 1.96 -5.65
N ALA A 124 0.29 0.98 -4.74
CA ALA A 124 -0.20 1.14 -3.38
C ALA A 124 0.58 2.20 -2.60
N THR A 125 1.90 2.28 -2.78
CA THR A 125 2.75 3.28 -2.11
C THR A 125 2.37 4.69 -2.56
N ILE A 126 2.19 4.91 -3.87
CA ILE A 126 1.76 6.20 -4.42
C ILE A 126 0.41 6.59 -3.83
N ILE A 127 -0.57 5.68 -3.86
CA ILE A 127 -1.89 5.93 -3.30
C ILE A 127 -1.79 6.24 -1.81
N ASN A 128 -1.06 5.45 -1.05
CA ASN A 128 -0.96 5.60 0.39
C ASN A 128 -0.40 6.97 0.80
N LEU A 129 0.60 7.47 0.06
CA LEU A 129 1.23 8.76 0.33
C LEU A 129 0.33 9.97 0.00
N TYR A 130 -0.52 9.87 -1.02
CA TYR A 130 -1.39 10.97 -1.44
C TYR A 130 -2.82 10.84 -0.89
N TYR A 131 -3.40 9.66 -1.00
CA TYR A 131 -4.81 9.42 -0.67
C TYR A 131 -5.10 9.55 0.83
N LEU A 132 -4.26 8.95 1.69
CA LEU A 132 -4.51 8.97 3.13
C LEU A 132 -4.43 10.36 3.76
N PRO A 133 -3.41 11.21 3.48
CA PRO A 133 -3.37 12.56 4.02
C PRO A 133 -4.55 13.42 3.55
N ILE A 134 -4.95 13.28 2.28
CA ILE A 134 -6.09 14.01 1.72
C ILE A 134 -7.38 13.62 2.43
N LEU A 135 -7.68 12.32 2.52
CA LEU A 135 -8.89 11.84 3.21
C LEU A 135 -8.94 12.25 4.69
N TYR A 136 -7.79 12.18 5.36
CA TYR A 136 -7.72 12.57 6.75
C TYR A 136 -7.92 14.08 6.94
N SER A 137 -7.42 14.90 6.02
CA SER A 137 -7.63 16.35 5.99
C SER A 137 -9.11 16.70 5.84
N PHE A 138 -9.82 16.06 4.92
CA PHE A 138 -11.27 16.24 4.75
C PHE A 138 -12.06 15.93 6.02
N LYS A 139 -11.76 14.82 6.67
CA LYS A 139 -12.40 14.46 7.95
C LYS A 139 -12.18 15.52 9.01
N LYS A 140 -10.97 16.05 9.11
CA LYS A 140 -10.60 17.04 10.12
C LYS A 140 -11.25 18.41 9.87
N SER A 141 -11.35 18.82 8.61
CA SER A 141 -12.07 20.05 8.22
C SER A 141 -13.56 19.99 8.59
N TYR A 142 -14.17 18.81 8.56
CA TYR A 142 -15.58 18.63 8.95
C TYR A 142 -15.80 18.69 10.47
N GLN A 143 -14.78 18.45 11.26
CA GLN A 143 -14.87 18.39 12.73
C GLN A 143 -14.68 19.78 13.38
N TYR A 144 -14.19 20.77 12.61
CA TYR A 144 -13.99 22.17 13.05
C TYR A 144 -15.07 23.15 12.53
N ARG A 145 -16.09 22.64 11.84
CA ARG A 145 -17.30 23.37 11.45
C ARG A 145 -18.47 23.01 12.37
#